data_740b58a6f836ad24b945f92d0fbaad0e
#
_entry.id   740b58a6f836ad24b945f92d0fbaad0e
#
_cell.length_a   1.000
_cell.length_b   1.000
_cell.length_c   1.000
_cell.angle_alpha   90.00
_cell.angle_beta   90.00
_cell.angle_gamma   90.00
#
_symmetry.space_group_name_H-M   'P 1'
#
loop_
_entity.id
_entity.type
_entity.pdbx_description
1 polymer ?
#
loop_
_entity_poly.entity_id
_entity_poly.type
_entity_poly.pdbx_seq_one_letter_code
_entity_poly.pdbx_strand_id
1 'polypeptide(L)'
;LQDGRNSGAMLKYGYSSNSHEQAYTGAVYGRTDDQRFDALAYWTKRDGDDMKIASAQPDPKNAYPINPKRLPNTAQDMEGELFKLNMQLTDEHRLGFSYMRSNSDIWAPFSAKSYPTPPSQSDINKYGYDGATRRFLAQRNTIDTTWIAKYQYTPVDNPWIDFEAKYSDSTTDQTDERGPNAYFQPTSGGRKITVGYDDKILALKNTSRFSTGPLEHALTNGIQIRKHTREVDMWMPGKTYEVPKYNYGHYQPGFMPHGKVDNNAFYIQDAITLGNFTLTPSLRYDHVRNRGQKNDAPFYNSPDPVAGHDYGDKTYTGWSPRLSAFWTVTPQFALFADYSKTWRAPVIDEQYEVQSAASTRSATSRDLDPERITALRAGNITSFADVFTQADRVQVRTTLFHNTIKDEIMKNLGIGCPEQLTSGKNIGQVCNQPTIGVYRNIGDLTIKGFEVESFYDSTYLFGSLSYSWITGKHEAAYTNPWGPNVWARDIPPRKWVASLGVKIPQWDAQMGWQGQWVRQTDRVPSDIYAGGPASVLGDSAWDQYKNDRYNVHGLFANWKPQQPYLKGTEVNFTLDNMFNRDYRPPLSGENASSLGRN
;
A
#
# COMPACT_ATOMS: atom_id res chain seq x y z
N LEU A 1 -27.28 7.66 -8.19
CA LEU A 1 -28.30 8.38 -8.97
C LEU A 1 -28.99 9.37 -8.05
N GLN A 2 -29.21 10.61 -8.52
CA GLN A 2 -30.03 11.57 -7.78
C GLN A 2 -31.49 11.07 -7.78
N ASP A 3 -32.17 11.27 -6.66
CA ASP A 3 -33.56 10.85 -6.50
C ASP A 3 -34.43 11.38 -7.66
N GLY A 4 -35.22 10.47 -8.23
CA GLY A 4 -36.13 10.77 -9.35
C GLY A 4 -35.50 10.85 -10.74
N ARG A 5 -34.20 10.54 -10.92
CA ARG A 5 -33.56 10.50 -12.24
C ARG A 5 -33.10 9.10 -12.60
N ASN A 6 -33.37 8.69 -13.82
CA ASN A 6 -32.93 7.39 -14.35
C ASN A 6 -31.62 7.46 -15.14
N SER A 7 -31.12 8.66 -15.45
CA SER A 7 -29.84 8.84 -16.12
C SER A 7 -29.16 10.12 -15.68
N GLY A 8 -27.87 10.21 -15.87
CA GLY A 8 -27.08 11.39 -15.57
C GLY A 8 -25.68 11.32 -16.18
N ALA A 9 -25.04 12.47 -16.21
CA ALA A 9 -23.64 12.61 -16.58
C ALA A 9 -22.92 13.49 -15.57
N MET A 10 -21.62 13.27 -15.41
CA MET A 10 -20.73 14.09 -14.59
C MET A 10 -19.52 14.48 -15.43
N LEU A 11 -19.17 15.75 -15.40
CA LEU A 11 -17.90 16.23 -15.91
C LEU A 11 -17.19 16.96 -14.78
N LYS A 12 -15.90 16.65 -14.60
CA LYS A 12 -15.07 17.32 -13.60
C LYS A 12 -13.75 17.74 -14.23
N TYR A 13 -13.34 18.95 -13.93
CA TYR A 13 -12.02 19.48 -14.25
C TYR A 13 -11.34 19.90 -12.95
N GLY A 14 -10.08 19.53 -12.79
CA GLY A 14 -9.22 19.94 -11.70
C GLY A 14 -7.93 20.54 -12.23
N TYR A 15 -7.40 21.52 -11.54
CA TYR A 15 -6.12 22.13 -11.84
C TYR A 15 -5.31 22.31 -10.56
N SER A 16 -4.04 21.86 -10.58
CA SER A 16 -3.08 22.05 -9.51
C SER A 16 -1.95 22.96 -9.98
N SER A 17 -1.73 24.08 -9.30
CA SER A 17 -0.74 25.08 -9.70
C SER A 17 0.71 24.63 -9.43
N ASN A 18 0.91 23.65 -8.56
CA ASN A 18 2.25 23.17 -8.21
C ASN A 18 2.94 22.49 -9.38
N SER A 19 2.32 21.44 -9.92
CA SER A 19 2.82 20.68 -11.07
C SER A 19 2.13 21.04 -12.38
N HIS A 20 1.35 22.11 -12.44
CA HIS A 20 0.44 22.43 -13.55
C HIS A 20 -0.45 21.24 -13.93
N GLU A 21 -0.72 20.36 -12.98
CA GLU A 21 -1.51 19.16 -13.21
C GLU A 21 -2.92 19.53 -13.65
N GLN A 22 -3.38 18.89 -14.71
CA GLN A 22 -4.74 18.96 -15.20
C GLN A 22 -5.39 17.59 -15.00
N ALA A 23 -6.57 17.57 -14.38
CA ALA A 23 -7.33 16.38 -14.14
C ALA A 23 -8.71 16.50 -14.80
N TYR A 24 -9.01 15.57 -15.68
CA TYR A 24 -10.29 15.48 -16.37
C TYR A 24 -11.02 14.21 -15.92
N THR A 25 -12.30 14.31 -15.67
CA THR A 25 -13.12 13.15 -15.35
C THR A 25 -14.45 13.27 -16.05
N GLY A 26 -14.87 12.21 -16.71
CA GLY A 26 -16.18 12.06 -17.33
C GLY A 26 -16.87 10.80 -16.80
N ALA A 27 -18.16 10.89 -16.54
CA ALA A 27 -18.96 9.73 -16.23
C ALA A 27 -20.35 9.87 -16.82
N VAL A 28 -20.91 8.76 -17.29
CA VAL A 28 -22.30 8.63 -17.67
C VAL A 28 -22.89 7.42 -16.96
N TYR A 29 -24.11 7.55 -16.50
CA TYR A 29 -24.77 6.49 -15.79
C TYR A 29 -26.27 6.50 -16.06
N GLY A 30 -26.86 5.33 -15.98
CA GLY A 30 -28.28 5.19 -16.21
C GLY A 30 -28.84 3.93 -15.57
N ARG A 31 -30.15 3.94 -15.39
CA ARG A 31 -30.94 2.77 -14.97
C ARG A 31 -32.27 2.75 -15.76
N THR A 32 -32.82 1.58 -15.92
CA THR A 32 -34.17 1.40 -16.48
C THR A 32 -35.25 1.92 -15.51
N ASP A 33 -36.45 2.23 -16.04
CA ASP A 33 -37.57 2.72 -15.20
C ASP A 33 -38.00 1.72 -14.16
N ASP A 34 -37.93 0.42 -14.45
CA ASP A 34 -38.20 -0.67 -13.52
C ASP A 34 -37.03 -0.95 -12.55
N GLN A 35 -35.92 -0.18 -12.65
CA GLN A 35 -34.71 -0.27 -11.85
C GLN A 35 -33.99 -1.63 -11.93
N ARG A 36 -34.33 -2.46 -12.89
CA ARG A 36 -33.74 -3.81 -13.06
C ARG A 36 -32.35 -3.78 -13.68
N PHE A 37 -32.03 -2.74 -14.43
CA PHE A 37 -30.71 -2.58 -15.04
C PHE A 37 -30.15 -1.22 -14.66
N ASP A 38 -28.90 -1.20 -14.20
CA ASP A 38 -28.13 0.02 -14.04
C ASP A 38 -26.72 -0.14 -14.63
N ALA A 39 -26.22 0.93 -15.24
CA ALA A 39 -24.90 0.96 -15.83
C ALA A 39 -24.19 2.27 -15.51
N LEU A 40 -22.86 2.19 -15.38
CA LEU A 40 -21.94 3.31 -15.22
C LEU A 40 -20.75 3.12 -16.15
N ALA A 41 -20.42 4.16 -16.90
CA ALA A 41 -19.12 4.31 -17.53
C ALA A 41 -18.43 5.56 -16.98
N TYR A 42 -17.17 5.41 -16.59
CA TYR A 42 -16.35 6.44 -15.98
C TYR A 42 -14.97 6.42 -16.60
N TRP A 43 -14.44 7.60 -16.86
CA TRP A 43 -13.09 7.81 -17.35
C TRP A 43 -12.44 8.98 -16.63
N THR A 44 -11.14 8.88 -16.39
CA THR A 44 -10.36 9.97 -15.80
C THR A 44 -8.97 10.01 -16.42
N LYS A 45 -8.45 11.22 -16.58
CA LYS A 45 -7.06 11.46 -16.99
C LYS A 45 -6.45 12.54 -16.12
N ARG A 46 -5.19 12.32 -15.71
CA ARG A 46 -4.37 13.28 -15.00
C ARG A 46 -3.04 13.40 -15.71
N ASP A 47 -2.65 14.62 -16.02
CA ASP A 47 -1.39 14.95 -16.67
C ASP A 47 -0.76 16.11 -15.90
N GLY A 48 0.46 15.92 -15.43
CA GLY A 48 1.17 16.87 -14.59
C GLY A 48 2.67 16.96 -14.90
N ASP A 49 3.16 18.17 -14.88
CA ASP A 49 4.59 18.49 -14.98
C ASP A 49 5.36 18.11 -13.70
N ASP A 50 6.67 18.30 -13.73
CA ASP A 50 7.53 18.19 -12.56
C ASP A 50 7.06 19.08 -11.39
N MET A 51 6.99 18.47 -10.20
CA MET A 51 6.49 19.16 -9.01
C MET A 51 7.45 20.24 -8.49
N LYS A 52 6.87 21.33 -7.99
CA LYS A 52 7.61 22.38 -7.27
C LYS A 52 7.77 21.98 -5.81
N ILE A 53 8.97 22.13 -5.30
CA ILE A 53 9.31 21.93 -3.90
C ILE A 53 9.40 23.27 -3.16
N ALA A 54 9.21 23.26 -1.84
CA ALA A 54 9.11 24.49 -1.05
C ALA A 54 10.41 25.27 -0.99
N SER A 55 11.52 24.60 -0.80
CA SER A 55 12.87 25.18 -0.94
C SER A 55 13.85 24.07 -1.26
N ALA A 56 14.54 24.18 -2.37
CA ALA A 56 15.76 23.42 -2.55
C ALA A 56 16.85 24.16 -1.76
N GLN A 57 17.05 23.81 -0.52
CA GLN A 57 18.32 24.05 0.13
C GLN A 57 19.34 23.17 -0.61
N PRO A 58 20.35 23.74 -1.25
CA PRO A 58 21.46 22.92 -1.75
C PRO A 58 21.97 22.15 -0.53
N ASP A 59 21.95 20.83 -0.58
CA ASP A 59 22.67 20.02 0.39
C ASP A 59 24.13 20.51 0.32
N PRO A 60 24.69 21.04 1.42
CA PRO A 60 26.08 21.51 1.40
C PRO A 60 27.09 20.41 1.05
N LYS A 61 26.66 19.12 1.10
CA LYS A 61 27.43 17.98 0.62
C LYS A 61 27.27 17.74 -0.90
N ASN A 62 26.27 18.32 -1.52
CA ASN A 62 25.93 18.16 -2.93
C ASN A 62 25.95 19.53 -3.63
N ALA A 63 27.10 19.94 -4.13
CA ALA A 63 27.34 21.24 -4.77
C ALA A 63 26.65 21.43 -6.14
N TYR A 64 25.52 20.81 -6.41
CA TYR A 64 24.81 20.94 -7.67
C TYR A 64 23.70 21.98 -7.57
N PRO A 65 23.60 22.89 -8.53
CA PRO A 65 22.40 23.71 -8.65
C PRO A 65 21.28 22.82 -9.20
N ILE A 66 20.63 22.09 -8.32
CA ILE A 66 19.28 21.62 -8.58
C ILE A 66 18.49 22.86 -9.00
N ASN A 67 17.69 22.77 -10.06
CA ASN A 67 16.74 23.85 -10.34
C ASN A 67 16.00 24.10 -9.02
N PRO A 68 16.23 25.25 -8.32
CA PRO A 68 15.82 25.39 -6.93
C PRO A 68 14.31 25.38 -6.74
N LYS A 69 13.54 25.16 -7.79
CA LYS A 69 12.10 25.28 -7.78
C LYS A 69 11.35 24.03 -8.24
N ARG A 70 12.01 23.07 -8.90
CA ARG A 70 11.33 21.86 -9.42
C ARG A 70 12.17 20.61 -9.16
N LEU A 71 11.51 19.55 -8.76
CA LEU A 71 12.11 18.22 -8.66
C LEU A 71 11.98 17.53 -10.02
N PRO A 72 13.08 17.30 -10.74
CA PRO A 72 13.05 16.77 -12.09
C PRO A 72 12.57 15.31 -12.11
N ASN A 73 11.91 14.93 -13.21
CA ASN A 73 11.39 13.59 -13.47
C ASN A 73 10.31 13.15 -12.46
N THR A 74 9.50 14.09 -11.98
CA THR A 74 8.32 13.83 -11.17
C THR A 74 7.01 14.09 -11.94
N ALA A 75 7.10 14.42 -13.22
CA ALA A 75 5.96 14.45 -14.13
C ALA A 75 5.25 13.10 -14.17
N GLN A 76 3.94 13.13 -14.26
CA GLN A 76 3.11 11.93 -14.29
C GLN A 76 2.00 12.03 -15.33
N ASP A 77 1.73 10.94 -16.01
CA ASP A 77 0.54 10.75 -16.84
C ASP A 77 -0.21 9.53 -16.32
N MET A 78 -1.48 9.71 -15.99
CA MET A 78 -2.32 8.65 -15.43
C MET A 78 -3.69 8.67 -16.12
N GLU A 79 -4.16 7.49 -16.51
CA GLU A 79 -5.47 7.30 -17.10
C GLU A 79 -6.21 6.16 -16.40
N GLY A 80 -7.51 6.30 -16.19
CA GLY A 80 -8.33 5.31 -15.54
C GLY A 80 -9.71 5.17 -16.17
N GLU A 81 -10.17 3.93 -16.29
CA GLU A 81 -11.45 3.55 -16.84
C GLU A 81 -12.21 2.66 -15.87
N LEU A 82 -13.51 2.85 -15.77
CA LEU A 82 -14.39 1.98 -14.98
C LEU A 82 -15.71 1.80 -15.72
N PHE A 83 -16.08 0.56 -15.93
CA PHE A 83 -17.41 0.18 -16.37
C PHE A 83 -18.07 -0.70 -15.34
N LYS A 84 -19.35 -0.45 -15.04
CA LYS A 84 -20.19 -1.28 -14.16
C LYS A 84 -21.53 -1.54 -14.79
N LEU A 85 -22.02 -2.75 -14.63
CA LEU A 85 -23.36 -3.17 -15.02
C LEU A 85 -23.95 -4.01 -13.89
N ASN A 86 -25.14 -3.66 -13.43
CA ASN A 86 -25.93 -4.47 -12.53
C ASN A 86 -27.27 -4.84 -13.18
N MET A 87 -27.70 -6.06 -12.95
CA MET A 87 -28.93 -6.61 -13.50
C MET A 87 -29.70 -7.34 -12.39
N GLN A 88 -30.89 -6.87 -12.10
CA GLN A 88 -31.86 -7.55 -11.22
C GLN A 88 -32.70 -8.47 -12.10
N LEU A 89 -32.32 -9.76 -12.19
CA LEU A 89 -33.00 -10.73 -13.07
C LEU A 89 -34.41 -11.03 -12.58
N THR A 90 -34.54 -11.21 -11.27
CA THR A 90 -35.80 -11.33 -10.53
C THR A 90 -35.64 -10.57 -9.20
N ASP A 91 -36.66 -10.49 -8.39
CA ASP A 91 -36.58 -9.83 -7.07
C ASP A 91 -35.56 -10.50 -6.14
N GLU A 92 -35.21 -11.74 -6.41
CA GLU A 92 -34.27 -12.55 -5.61
C GLU A 92 -32.88 -12.71 -6.23
N HIS A 93 -32.75 -12.53 -7.55
CA HIS A 93 -31.52 -12.81 -8.30
C HIS A 93 -30.90 -11.55 -8.88
N ARG A 94 -29.66 -11.26 -8.52
CA ARG A 94 -28.91 -10.11 -9.03
C ARG A 94 -27.57 -10.54 -9.60
N LEU A 95 -27.23 -9.97 -10.75
CA LEU A 95 -25.90 -10.05 -11.37
C LEU A 95 -25.22 -8.68 -11.34
N GLY A 96 -23.94 -8.68 -11.10
CA GLY A 96 -23.09 -7.51 -11.20
C GLY A 96 -21.85 -7.82 -12.02
N PHE A 97 -21.46 -6.89 -12.85
CA PHE A 97 -20.24 -6.95 -13.62
C PHE A 97 -19.48 -5.63 -13.48
N SER A 98 -18.15 -5.69 -13.32
CA SER A 98 -17.30 -4.50 -13.29
C SER A 98 -16.02 -4.76 -14.05
N TYR A 99 -15.59 -3.77 -14.81
CA TYR A 99 -14.29 -3.69 -15.44
C TYR A 99 -13.60 -2.42 -14.98
N MET A 100 -12.35 -2.52 -14.56
CA MET A 100 -11.50 -1.38 -14.24
C MET A 100 -10.17 -1.53 -14.96
N ARG A 101 -9.66 -0.41 -15.47
CA ARG A 101 -8.30 -0.33 -16.00
C ARG A 101 -7.68 0.97 -15.56
N SER A 102 -6.41 0.91 -15.15
CA SER A 102 -5.58 2.09 -14.96
C SER A 102 -4.26 1.95 -15.71
N ASN A 103 -3.76 3.05 -16.20
CA ASN A 103 -2.45 3.18 -16.82
C ASN A 103 -1.70 4.34 -16.18
N SER A 104 -0.44 4.13 -15.84
CA SER A 104 0.42 5.15 -15.21
C SER A 104 1.80 5.13 -15.83
N ASP A 105 2.26 6.29 -16.28
CA ASP A 105 3.61 6.52 -16.77
C ASP A 105 4.37 7.48 -15.85
N ILE A 106 5.50 7.00 -15.30
CA ILE A 106 6.35 7.79 -14.40
C ILE A 106 7.84 7.50 -14.63
N TRP A 107 8.69 8.39 -14.18
CA TRP A 107 10.09 8.09 -13.95
C TRP A 107 10.30 7.58 -12.53
N ALA A 108 10.91 6.41 -12.37
CA ALA A 108 11.10 5.77 -11.08
C ALA A 108 12.57 5.35 -10.88
N PRO A 109 13.11 5.42 -9.66
CA PRO A 109 14.41 4.86 -9.37
C PRO A 109 14.39 3.35 -9.58
N PHE A 110 15.36 2.83 -10.31
CA PHE A 110 15.44 1.39 -10.56
C PHE A 110 16.09 0.58 -9.42
N SER A 111 16.57 1.26 -8.39
CA SER A 111 17.11 0.65 -7.18
C SER A 111 16.95 1.64 -6.02
N ALA A 112 16.56 1.14 -4.86
CA ALA A 112 16.49 1.93 -3.64
C ALA A 112 17.85 2.58 -3.28
N LYS A 113 18.95 1.99 -3.71
CA LYS A 113 20.30 2.55 -3.53
C LYS A 113 20.69 3.60 -4.58
N SER A 114 19.93 3.70 -5.65
CA SER A 114 20.23 4.64 -6.76
C SER A 114 19.59 6.00 -6.55
N TYR A 115 18.88 6.19 -5.46
CA TYR A 115 18.15 7.43 -5.20
C TYR A 115 18.95 8.35 -4.27
N PRO A 116 19.02 9.60 -4.57
CA PRO A 116 19.58 10.18 -5.78
C PRO A 116 21.02 10.53 -5.54
N THR A 117 21.91 9.81 -6.12
CA THR A 117 23.24 10.39 -6.30
C THR A 117 23.06 11.52 -7.30
N PRO A 118 23.35 12.78 -6.96
CA PRO A 118 23.28 13.86 -7.92
C PRO A 118 24.15 13.52 -9.12
N PRO A 119 23.71 13.84 -10.34
CA PRO A 119 24.52 13.57 -11.52
C PRO A 119 25.85 14.35 -11.44
N SER A 120 26.92 13.75 -11.92
CA SER A 120 28.22 14.42 -11.97
C SER A 120 28.15 15.62 -12.92
N GLN A 121 29.00 16.64 -12.71
CA GLN A 121 29.10 17.77 -13.63
C GLN A 121 29.47 17.31 -15.05
N SER A 122 30.28 16.26 -15.18
CA SER A 122 30.61 15.65 -16.46
C SER A 122 29.37 15.07 -17.15
N ASP A 123 28.49 14.40 -16.39
CA ASP A 123 27.23 13.88 -16.92
C ASP A 123 26.29 15.01 -17.35
N ILE A 124 26.17 16.05 -16.53
CA ILE A 124 25.36 17.24 -16.86
C ILE A 124 25.86 17.89 -18.16
N ASN A 125 27.16 18.04 -18.30
CA ASN A 125 27.76 18.63 -19.51
C ASN A 125 27.51 17.78 -20.75
N LYS A 126 27.46 16.45 -20.58
CA LYS A 126 27.29 15.51 -21.70
C LYS A 126 25.84 15.26 -22.09
N TYR A 127 24.94 15.17 -21.12
CA TYR A 127 23.57 14.71 -21.32
C TYR A 127 22.52 15.79 -21.00
N GLY A 128 22.92 16.97 -20.52
CA GLY A 128 22.04 17.94 -19.89
C GLY A 128 21.63 17.46 -18.49
N TYR A 129 20.97 18.33 -17.71
CA TYR A 129 20.60 18.01 -16.34
C TYR A 129 19.56 16.85 -16.28
N ASP A 130 18.49 16.92 -17.06
CA ASP A 130 17.46 15.90 -17.10
C ASP A 130 18.00 14.56 -17.61
N GLY A 131 18.80 14.57 -18.66
CA GLY A 131 19.44 13.37 -19.19
C GLY A 131 20.40 12.73 -18.20
N ALA A 132 21.13 13.54 -17.42
CA ALA A 132 22.05 13.07 -16.39
C ALA A 132 21.30 12.45 -15.19
N THR A 133 20.18 13.02 -14.77
CA THR A 133 19.33 12.44 -13.71
C THR A 133 18.64 11.17 -14.16
N ARG A 134 18.14 11.11 -15.40
CA ARG A 134 17.49 9.92 -15.98
C ARG A 134 18.39 8.69 -16.07
N ARG A 135 19.71 8.87 -15.99
CA ARG A 135 20.64 7.73 -15.92
C ARG A 135 20.46 6.84 -14.70
N PHE A 136 19.82 7.34 -13.64
CA PHE A 136 19.53 6.62 -12.40
C PHE A 136 18.07 6.13 -12.32
N LEU A 137 17.28 6.44 -13.32
CA LEU A 137 15.86 6.17 -13.35
C LEU A 137 15.51 5.19 -14.47
N ALA A 138 14.37 4.56 -14.33
CA ALA A 138 13.68 3.84 -15.39
C ALA A 138 12.39 4.57 -15.73
N GLN A 139 12.03 4.62 -16.99
CA GLN A 139 10.67 4.94 -17.37
C GLN A 139 9.82 3.75 -17.01
N ARG A 140 8.84 3.97 -16.15
CA ARG A 140 7.93 2.93 -15.66
C ARG A 140 6.54 3.17 -16.21
N ASN A 141 6.05 2.19 -16.94
CA ASN A 141 4.64 2.07 -17.28
C ASN A 141 4.02 0.96 -16.45
N THR A 142 2.87 1.23 -15.83
CA THR A 142 2.10 0.23 -15.07
C THR A 142 0.67 0.22 -15.55
N ILE A 143 0.18 -0.94 -15.96
CA ILE A 143 -1.19 -1.17 -16.38
C ILE A 143 -1.83 -2.18 -15.44
N ASP A 144 -2.87 -1.74 -14.73
CA ASP A 144 -3.71 -2.61 -13.92
C ASP A 144 -5.04 -2.84 -14.63
N THR A 145 -5.49 -4.09 -14.71
CA THR A 145 -6.79 -4.44 -15.26
C THR A 145 -7.51 -5.39 -14.31
N THR A 146 -8.76 -5.12 -13.98
CA THR A 146 -9.56 -5.97 -13.10
C THR A 146 -10.95 -6.21 -13.67
N TRP A 147 -11.33 -7.47 -13.73
CA TRP A 147 -12.68 -7.92 -14.03
C TRP A 147 -13.33 -8.51 -12.79
N ILE A 148 -14.58 -8.17 -12.54
CA ILE A 148 -15.35 -8.72 -11.43
C ILE A 148 -16.72 -9.14 -11.95
N ALA A 149 -17.07 -10.40 -11.71
CA ALA A 149 -18.42 -10.92 -11.87
C ALA A 149 -18.98 -11.29 -10.50
N LYS A 150 -20.20 -10.87 -10.22
CA LYS A 150 -20.88 -11.07 -8.95
C LYS A 150 -22.28 -11.61 -9.20
N TYR A 151 -22.67 -12.64 -8.47
CA TYR A 151 -24.03 -13.15 -8.43
C TYR A 151 -24.52 -13.14 -6.99
N GLN A 152 -25.75 -12.69 -6.78
CA GLN A 152 -26.44 -12.70 -5.49
C GLN A 152 -27.78 -13.39 -5.63
N TYR A 153 -28.10 -14.22 -4.63
CA TYR A 153 -29.39 -14.87 -4.47
C TYR A 153 -29.88 -14.66 -3.04
N THR A 154 -30.96 -13.89 -2.91
CA THR A 154 -31.55 -13.52 -1.62
C THR A 154 -33.06 -13.73 -1.72
N PRO A 155 -33.57 -14.96 -1.47
CA PRO A 155 -34.99 -15.26 -1.52
C PRO A 155 -35.74 -14.49 -0.43
N VAL A 156 -36.92 -13.95 -0.77
CA VAL A 156 -37.72 -13.07 0.10
C VAL A 156 -38.15 -13.78 1.38
N ASP A 157 -38.59 -15.03 1.26
CA ASP A 157 -39.19 -15.77 2.37
C ASP A 157 -38.25 -16.78 3.03
N ASN A 158 -36.94 -16.69 2.76
CA ASN A 158 -35.99 -17.64 3.32
C ASN A 158 -34.79 -16.94 3.97
N PRO A 159 -34.81 -16.67 5.28
CA PRO A 159 -33.71 -15.96 5.97
C PRO A 159 -32.43 -16.80 6.10
N TRP A 160 -32.46 -18.10 5.73
CA TRP A 160 -31.29 -18.97 5.74
C TRP A 160 -30.36 -18.74 4.55
N ILE A 161 -30.84 -18.06 3.51
CA ILE A 161 -30.11 -17.87 2.26
C ILE A 161 -29.94 -16.37 1.98
N ASP A 162 -28.71 -15.91 2.03
CA ASP A 162 -28.22 -14.64 1.49
C ASP A 162 -26.87 -14.98 0.85
N PHE A 163 -26.99 -15.56 -0.35
CA PHE A 163 -25.85 -16.15 -1.05
C PHE A 163 -25.20 -15.16 -2.00
N GLU A 164 -23.88 -15.15 -1.98
CA GLU A 164 -23.06 -14.39 -2.93
C GLU A 164 -21.95 -15.26 -3.51
N ALA A 165 -21.84 -15.27 -4.82
CA ALA A 165 -20.70 -15.76 -5.56
C ALA A 165 -19.99 -14.59 -6.25
N LYS A 166 -18.69 -14.47 -6.06
CA LYS A 166 -17.86 -13.43 -6.68
C LYS A 166 -16.64 -14.06 -7.31
N TYR A 167 -16.42 -13.74 -8.59
CA TYR A 167 -15.18 -14.04 -9.29
C TYR A 167 -14.49 -12.74 -9.65
N SER A 168 -13.19 -12.66 -9.42
CA SER A 168 -12.34 -11.56 -9.88
C SER A 168 -11.10 -12.10 -10.56
N ASP A 169 -10.71 -11.41 -11.62
CA ASP A 169 -9.49 -11.62 -12.39
C ASP A 169 -8.78 -10.27 -12.49
N SER A 170 -7.59 -10.17 -11.93
CA SER A 170 -6.82 -8.94 -11.87
C SER A 170 -5.43 -9.18 -12.41
N THR A 171 -5.01 -8.37 -13.37
CA THR A 171 -3.65 -8.36 -13.91
C THR A 171 -2.97 -7.02 -13.63
N THR A 172 -1.70 -7.06 -13.29
CA THR A 172 -0.81 -5.90 -13.26
C THR A 172 0.38 -6.19 -14.16
N ASP A 173 0.58 -5.36 -15.17
CA ASP A 173 1.72 -5.39 -16.05
C ASP A 173 2.57 -4.15 -15.83
N GLN A 174 3.78 -4.32 -15.32
CA GLN A 174 4.73 -3.24 -15.12
C GLN A 174 5.92 -3.41 -16.04
N THR A 175 6.28 -2.37 -16.76
CA THR A 175 7.48 -2.29 -17.58
C THR A 175 8.38 -1.18 -17.08
N ASP A 176 9.64 -1.53 -16.77
CA ASP A 176 10.71 -0.59 -16.44
C ASP A 176 11.72 -0.55 -17.58
N GLU A 177 11.85 0.58 -18.25
CA GLU A 177 12.80 0.79 -19.35
C GLU A 177 13.94 1.72 -18.95
N ARG A 178 15.18 1.25 -19.13
CA ARG A 178 16.39 2.04 -18.92
C ARG A 178 17.06 2.30 -20.24
N GLY A 179 17.41 3.55 -20.50
CA GLY A 179 18.10 3.93 -21.70
C GLY A 179 19.54 3.40 -21.76
N PRO A 180 20.19 3.48 -22.93
CA PRO A 180 21.54 2.97 -23.15
C PRO A 180 22.61 3.68 -22.33
N ASN A 181 22.33 4.88 -21.83
CA ASN A 181 23.23 5.68 -21.00
C ASN A 181 23.00 5.49 -19.49
N ALA A 182 22.09 4.60 -19.08
CA ALA A 182 21.81 4.38 -17.67
C ALA A 182 23.01 3.83 -16.92
N TYR A 183 23.14 4.22 -15.64
CA TYR A 183 24.15 3.67 -14.74
C TYR A 183 23.91 2.17 -14.52
N PHE A 184 25.00 1.45 -14.26
CA PHE A 184 24.99 -0.01 -14.03
C PHE A 184 24.37 -0.81 -15.19
N GLN A 185 24.50 -0.30 -16.40
CA GLN A 185 24.11 -1.06 -17.57
C GLN A 185 25.22 -2.04 -17.97
N PRO A 186 24.94 -3.34 -18.03
CA PRO A 186 25.90 -4.29 -18.52
C PRO A 186 26.05 -4.26 -20.04
N THR A 187 25.16 -3.55 -20.74
CA THR A 187 25.16 -3.44 -22.20
C THR A 187 24.98 -1.99 -22.65
N SER A 188 25.48 -1.66 -23.82
CA SER A 188 25.29 -0.35 -24.45
C SER A 188 23.86 -0.12 -24.99
N GLY A 189 23.02 -1.14 -25.00
CA GLY A 189 21.67 -1.10 -25.60
C GLY A 189 20.56 -0.71 -24.66
N GLY A 190 20.82 -0.61 -23.36
CA GLY A 190 19.77 -0.39 -22.37
C GLY A 190 19.25 -1.69 -21.74
N ARG A 191 18.12 -1.62 -21.06
CA ARG A 191 17.51 -2.75 -20.36
C ARG A 191 16.00 -2.54 -20.23
N LYS A 192 15.21 -3.57 -20.46
CA LYS A 192 13.78 -3.59 -20.20
C LYS A 192 13.47 -4.70 -19.21
N ILE A 193 12.69 -4.39 -18.17
CA ILE A 193 12.18 -5.37 -17.22
C ILE A 193 10.67 -5.32 -17.29
N THR A 194 10.04 -6.46 -17.53
CA THR A 194 8.60 -6.61 -17.46
C THR A 194 8.24 -7.52 -16.29
N VAL A 195 7.36 -7.08 -15.42
CA VAL A 195 6.82 -7.83 -14.28
C VAL A 195 5.33 -7.95 -14.46
N GLY A 196 4.84 -9.18 -14.54
CA GLY A 196 3.42 -9.50 -14.62
C GLY A 196 2.92 -10.14 -13.32
N TYR A 197 1.78 -9.70 -12.84
CA TYR A 197 1.01 -10.33 -11.77
C TYR A 197 -0.36 -10.71 -12.29
N ASP A 198 -0.81 -11.92 -11.97
CA ASP A 198 -2.14 -12.43 -12.30
C ASP A 198 -2.77 -12.98 -11.00
N ASP A 199 -3.89 -12.41 -10.58
CA ASP A 199 -4.65 -12.79 -9.40
C ASP A 199 -6.07 -13.20 -9.78
N LYS A 200 -6.41 -14.49 -9.59
CA LYS A 200 -7.75 -15.03 -9.79
C LYS A 200 -8.35 -15.45 -8.46
N ILE A 201 -9.52 -14.90 -8.13
CA ILE A 201 -10.18 -15.18 -6.87
C ILE A 201 -11.63 -15.59 -7.12
N LEU A 202 -12.00 -16.77 -6.63
CA LEU A 202 -13.37 -17.19 -6.47
C LEU A 202 -13.75 -17.15 -4.99
N ALA A 203 -14.78 -16.40 -4.63
CA ALA A 203 -15.32 -16.32 -3.27
C ALA A 203 -16.80 -16.66 -3.28
N LEU A 204 -17.19 -17.58 -2.43
CA LEU A 204 -18.58 -17.96 -2.20
C LEU A 204 -18.89 -17.72 -0.73
N LYS A 205 -20.01 -17.09 -0.42
CA LYS A 205 -20.48 -16.90 0.96
C LYS A 205 -21.99 -17.04 1.04
N ASN A 206 -22.46 -17.46 2.21
CA ASN A 206 -23.86 -17.40 2.57
C ASN A 206 -24.02 -16.83 3.98
N THR A 207 -25.05 -16.03 4.19
CA THR A 207 -25.45 -15.54 5.53
C THR A 207 -26.83 -16.07 5.85
N SER A 208 -26.94 -16.79 6.97
CA SER A 208 -28.21 -17.31 7.52
C SER A 208 -28.60 -16.48 8.72
N ARG A 209 -29.85 -15.99 8.73
CA ARG A 209 -30.40 -15.19 9.85
C ARG A 209 -31.47 -16.02 10.56
N PHE A 210 -31.30 -16.14 11.87
CA PHE A 210 -32.22 -16.89 12.73
C PHE A 210 -32.17 -16.41 14.17
N SER A 211 -33.09 -16.88 15.03
CA SER A 211 -33.10 -16.53 16.46
C SER A 211 -33.07 -17.77 17.32
N THR A 212 -32.32 -17.72 18.43
CA THR A 212 -32.37 -18.75 19.48
C THR A 212 -32.76 -18.09 20.80
N GLY A 213 -34.04 -18.15 21.13
CA GLY A 213 -34.59 -17.39 22.24
C GLY A 213 -34.45 -15.87 22.01
N PRO A 214 -33.80 -15.13 22.93
CA PRO A 214 -33.62 -13.70 22.78
C PRO A 214 -32.41 -13.31 21.91
N LEU A 215 -31.63 -14.27 21.42
CA LEU A 215 -30.43 -14.03 20.62
C LEU A 215 -30.80 -14.01 19.14
N GLU A 216 -30.36 -12.96 18.45
CA GLU A 216 -30.41 -12.85 16.99
C GLU A 216 -29.07 -13.25 16.42
N HIS A 217 -29.07 -14.10 15.38
CA HIS A 217 -27.89 -14.63 14.73
C HIS A 217 -27.81 -14.17 13.27
N ALA A 218 -26.63 -13.77 12.84
CA ALA A 218 -26.29 -13.60 11.43
C ALA A 218 -25.04 -14.45 11.13
N LEU A 219 -25.27 -15.73 10.88
CA LEU A 219 -24.25 -16.74 10.66
C LEU A 219 -23.78 -16.67 9.21
N THR A 220 -22.55 -16.20 9.00
CA THR A 220 -21.91 -16.14 7.69
C THR A 220 -20.83 -17.21 7.58
N ASN A 221 -20.88 -17.99 6.51
CA ASN A 221 -19.83 -18.93 6.15
C ASN A 221 -19.42 -18.74 4.69
N GLY A 222 -18.20 -19.11 4.35
CA GLY A 222 -17.72 -18.96 2.98
C GLY A 222 -16.43 -19.70 2.70
N ILE A 223 -16.17 -19.83 1.41
CA ILE A 223 -14.92 -20.36 0.87
C ILE A 223 -14.29 -19.32 -0.06
N GLN A 224 -12.96 -19.33 -0.12
CA GLN A 224 -12.20 -18.50 -1.02
C GLN A 224 -11.10 -19.34 -1.65
N ILE A 225 -11.00 -19.28 -2.97
CA ILE A 225 -9.94 -19.91 -3.75
C ILE A 225 -9.21 -18.80 -4.48
N ARG A 226 -7.93 -18.62 -4.19
CA ARG A 226 -7.06 -17.64 -4.84
C ARG A 226 -5.91 -18.35 -5.54
N LYS A 227 -5.65 -17.93 -6.77
CA LYS A 227 -4.46 -18.27 -7.52
C LYS A 227 -3.73 -16.98 -7.87
N HIS A 228 -2.47 -16.91 -7.49
CA HIS A 228 -1.60 -15.79 -7.80
C HIS A 228 -0.41 -16.31 -8.59
N THR A 229 -0.09 -15.63 -9.69
CA THR A 229 1.11 -15.93 -10.49
C THR A 229 1.92 -14.64 -10.62
N ARG A 230 3.24 -14.79 -10.51
CA ARG A 230 4.20 -13.72 -10.78
C ARG A 230 5.17 -14.19 -11.84
N GLU A 231 5.32 -13.39 -12.89
CA GLU A 231 6.26 -13.61 -13.98
C GLU A 231 7.15 -12.38 -14.14
N VAL A 232 8.41 -12.60 -14.45
CA VAL A 232 9.38 -11.53 -14.65
C VAL A 232 10.25 -11.86 -15.85
N ASP A 233 10.33 -10.93 -16.78
CA ASP A 233 11.27 -10.99 -17.88
C ASP A 233 12.18 -9.78 -17.87
N MET A 234 13.48 -10.00 -18.01
CA MET A 234 14.44 -8.93 -18.22
C MET A 234 15.08 -9.15 -19.59
N TRP A 235 14.93 -8.16 -20.43
CA TRP A 235 15.54 -8.15 -21.75
C TRP A 235 16.71 -7.16 -21.82
N MET A 236 17.83 -7.63 -22.36
CA MET A 236 19.03 -6.83 -22.62
C MET A 236 19.35 -6.85 -24.10
N PRO A 237 19.14 -5.74 -24.81
CA PRO A 237 19.48 -5.63 -26.20
C PRO A 237 21.00 -5.57 -26.40
N GLY A 238 21.46 -6.06 -27.55
CA GLY A 238 22.85 -5.96 -27.97
C GLY A 238 23.35 -7.22 -28.67
N LYS A 239 24.12 -7.04 -29.75
CA LYS A 239 24.58 -8.12 -30.63
C LYS A 239 25.21 -9.30 -29.89
N THR A 240 25.83 -9.07 -28.74
CA THR A 240 26.46 -10.11 -27.93
C THR A 240 25.41 -11.03 -27.27
N TYR A 241 24.22 -10.51 -26.96
CA TYR A 241 23.18 -11.20 -26.22
C TYR A 241 22.06 -11.72 -27.11
N GLU A 242 21.92 -11.21 -28.35
CA GLU A 242 20.90 -11.61 -29.32
C GLU A 242 21.23 -12.92 -30.03
N VAL A 243 21.74 -13.89 -29.30
CA VAL A 243 22.10 -15.23 -29.81
C VAL A 243 21.46 -16.30 -28.92
N PRO A 244 21.21 -17.51 -29.46
CA PRO A 244 20.55 -18.59 -28.72
C PRO A 244 21.22 -18.94 -27.38
N LYS A 245 22.54 -18.85 -27.31
CA LYS A 245 23.34 -19.12 -26.10
C LYS A 245 22.92 -18.24 -24.92
N TYR A 246 22.43 -17.03 -25.17
CA TYR A 246 21.98 -16.07 -24.16
C TYR A 246 20.46 -15.87 -24.19
N ASN A 247 19.71 -16.83 -24.74
CA ASN A 247 18.27 -16.76 -24.86
C ASN A 247 17.80 -15.45 -25.51
N TYR A 248 18.51 -14.99 -26.55
CA TYR A 248 18.21 -13.74 -27.26
C TYR A 248 18.13 -12.50 -26.35
N GLY A 249 18.87 -12.51 -25.26
CA GLY A 249 18.92 -11.42 -24.28
C GLY A 249 17.83 -11.47 -23.20
N HIS A 250 16.93 -12.43 -23.24
CA HIS A 250 15.88 -12.62 -22.23
C HIS A 250 16.36 -13.47 -21.06
N TYR A 251 16.10 -13.00 -19.84
CA TYR A 251 16.43 -13.77 -18.65
C TYR A 251 15.58 -13.33 -17.44
N GLN A 252 15.47 -14.22 -16.46
CA GLN A 252 14.89 -13.91 -15.17
C GLN A 252 15.98 -13.47 -14.19
N PRO A 253 15.90 -12.29 -13.58
CA PRO A 253 16.86 -11.88 -12.56
C PRO A 253 16.63 -12.63 -11.25
N GLY A 254 17.70 -13.12 -10.60
CA GLY A 254 17.59 -13.86 -9.34
C GLY A 254 16.96 -13.07 -8.19
N PHE A 255 17.06 -11.73 -8.23
CA PHE A 255 16.45 -10.84 -7.25
C PHE A 255 14.96 -10.57 -7.48
N MET A 256 14.37 -11.12 -8.53
CA MET A 256 12.95 -11.05 -8.85
C MET A 256 12.47 -12.45 -9.27
N PRO A 257 12.13 -13.34 -8.33
CA PRO A 257 11.77 -14.71 -8.64
C PRO A 257 10.39 -14.81 -9.31
N HIS A 258 10.25 -15.77 -10.21
CA HIS A 258 8.94 -16.26 -10.63
C HIS A 258 8.31 -17.11 -9.52
N GLY A 259 7.01 -17.20 -9.53
CA GLY A 259 6.34 -18.11 -8.61
C GLY A 259 4.83 -18.07 -8.69
N LYS A 260 4.23 -19.04 -8.02
CA LYS A 260 2.78 -19.19 -7.91
C LYS A 260 2.39 -19.41 -6.47
N VAL A 261 1.24 -18.82 -6.09
CA VAL A 261 0.62 -19.04 -4.79
C VAL A 261 -0.80 -19.53 -5.01
N ASP A 262 -1.10 -20.71 -4.48
CA ASP A 262 -2.47 -21.20 -4.36
C ASP A 262 -2.90 -21.03 -2.91
N ASN A 263 -3.98 -20.30 -2.66
CA ASN A 263 -4.57 -20.15 -1.33
C ASN A 263 -6.04 -20.59 -1.35
N ASN A 264 -6.34 -21.64 -0.60
CA ASN A 264 -7.69 -22.11 -0.36
C ASN A 264 -8.08 -21.83 1.08
N ALA A 265 -9.20 -21.18 1.30
CA ALA A 265 -9.65 -20.81 2.63
C ALA A 265 -11.12 -21.12 2.85
N PHE A 266 -11.43 -21.47 4.09
CA PHE A 266 -12.79 -21.56 4.60
C PHE A 266 -12.92 -20.64 5.82
N TYR A 267 -14.05 -19.99 5.98
CA TYR A 267 -14.33 -19.18 7.16
C TYR A 267 -15.78 -19.28 7.61
N ILE A 268 -15.97 -19.04 8.89
CA ILE A 268 -17.27 -18.94 9.54
C ILE A 268 -17.24 -17.82 10.57
N GLN A 269 -18.30 -17.06 10.67
CA GLN A 269 -18.53 -16.06 11.71
C GLN A 269 -20.02 -15.98 12.05
N ASP A 270 -20.32 -15.66 13.30
CA ASP A 270 -21.71 -15.44 13.73
C ASP A 270 -21.81 -14.10 14.48
N ALA A 271 -22.58 -13.16 13.96
CA ALA A 271 -22.89 -11.94 14.68
C ALA A 271 -24.12 -12.23 15.58
N ILE A 272 -23.85 -12.44 16.87
CA ILE A 272 -24.84 -12.78 17.89
C ILE A 272 -25.24 -11.51 18.61
N THR A 273 -26.48 -11.06 18.45
CA THR A 273 -26.99 -9.82 19.04
C THR A 273 -27.99 -10.12 20.15
N LEU A 274 -27.80 -9.49 21.31
CA LEU A 274 -28.70 -9.47 22.44
C LEU A 274 -28.98 -8.02 22.84
N GLY A 275 -30.10 -7.49 22.41
CA GLY A 275 -30.44 -6.08 22.66
C GLY A 275 -29.34 -5.14 22.14
N ASN A 276 -28.65 -4.45 23.03
CA ASN A 276 -27.62 -3.47 22.70
C ASN A 276 -26.20 -4.06 22.61
N PHE A 277 -26.05 -5.36 22.75
CA PHE A 277 -24.76 -6.04 22.75
C PHE A 277 -24.66 -7.00 21.57
N THR A 278 -23.57 -6.92 20.82
CA THR A 278 -23.24 -7.84 19.72
C THR A 278 -21.90 -8.49 19.98
N LEU A 279 -21.85 -9.81 19.98
CA LEU A 279 -20.63 -10.62 20.03
C LEU A 279 -20.46 -11.33 18.69
N THR A 280 -19.25 -11.24 18.12
CA THR A 280 -18.96 -11.87 16.82
C THR A 280 -17.75 -12.78 16.92
N PRO A 281 -17.92 -14.06 17.30
CA PRO A 281 -16.90 -15.08 17.11
C PRO A 281 -16.71 -15.37 15.62
N SER A 282 -15.48 -15.59 15.21
CA SER A 282 -15.14 -15.99 13.85
C SER A 282 -13.91 -16.87 13.81
N LEU A 283 -13.86 -17.74 12.81
CA LEU A 283 -12.77 -18.66 12.58
C LEU A 283 -12.51 -18.78 11.08
N ARG A 284 -11.25 -18.69 10.69
CA ARG A 284 -10.81 -18.90 9.31
C ARG A 284 -9.71 -19.95 9.29
N TYR A 285 -9.72 -20.82 8.30
CA TYR A 285 -8.65 -21.73 7.97
C TYR A 285 -8.10 -21.41 6.58
N ASP A 286 -6.79 -21.34 6.47
CA ASP A 286 -6.10 -21.12 5.21
C ASP A 286 -5.13 -22.27 4.93
N HIS A 287 -5.09 -22.70 3.67
CA HIS A 287 -4.12 -23.61 3.11
C HIS A 287 -3.42 -22.89 1.94
N VAL A 288 -2.16 -22.52 2.15
CA VAL A 288 -1.35 -21.75 1.21
C VAL A 288 -0.22 -22.64 0.68
N ARG A 289 -0.11 -22.77 -0.64
CA ARG A 289 0.99 -23.44 -1.30
C ARG A 289 1.75 -22.46 -2.16
N ASN A 290 3.00 -22.21 -1.79
CA ASN A 290 3.94 -21.42 -2.56
C ASN A 290 4.79 -22.33 -3.45
N ARG A 291 4.99 -21.93 -4.69
CA ARG A 291 5.79 -22.64 -5.68
C ARG A 291 6.76 -21.67 -6.31
N GLY A 292 8.05 -21.85 -6.08
CA GLY A 292 9.10 -21.16 -6.77
C GLY A 292 9.31 -21.74 -8.17
N GLN A 293 9.82 -20.94 -9.07
CA GLN A 293 10.21 -21.39 -10.39
C GLN A 293 11.69 -21.13 -10.59
N LYS A 294 12.41 -22.22 -10.86
CA LYS A 294 13.83 -22.14 -11.20
C LYS A 294 13.99 -21.39 -12.52
N ASN A 295 15.01 -20.62 -12.56
CA ASN A 295 15.38 -19.85 -13.72
C ASN A 295 16.36 -20.65 -14.61
N ASP A 296 16.06 -20.75 -15.89
CA ASP A 296 16.80 -21.54 -16.87
C ASP A 296 17.69 -20.71 -17.82
N ALA A 297 17.74 -19.36 -17.66
CA ALA A 297 18.53 -18.53 -18.54
C ALA A 297 20.05 -18.72 -18.31
N PRO A 298 20.82 -19.13 -19.33
CA PRO A 298 22.18 -19.64 -19.14
C PRO A 298 23.22 -18.62 -18.70
N PHE A 299 22.97 -17.35 -18.86
CA PHE A 299 23.99 -16.31 -18.63
C PHE A 299 23.89 -15.63 -17.27
N TYR A 300 22.69 -15.35 -16.82
CA TYR A 300 22.45 -14.60 -15.57
C TYR A 300 22.03 -15.48 -14.42
N ASN A 301 21.56 -16.64 -14.73
CA ASN A 301 21.47 -17.71 -13.79
C ASN A 301 22.78 -18.46 -13.92
N SER A 302 23.54 -18.49 -12.89
CA SER A 302 24.59 -19.48 -12.82
C SER A 302 24.02 -20.77 -13.42
N PRO A 303 24.58 -21.32 -14.49
CA PRO A 303 24.03 -22.49 -15.17
C PRO A 303 23.88 -23.69 -14.23
N ASP A 304 24.64 -23.71 -13.17
CA ASP A 304 24.36 -24.55 -12.03
C ASP A 304 23.51 -23.76 -11.04
N PRO A 305 22.32 -24.23 -10.68
CA PRO A 305 21.72 -23.78 -9.47
C PRO A 305 22.80 -23.90 -8.41
N VAL A 306 23.24 -22.75 -7.87
CA VAL A 306 24.15 -22.77 -6.75
C VAL A 306 23.54 -23.74 -5.75
N ALA A 307 24.28 -24.79 -5.36
CA ALA A 307 23.76 -25.79 -4.45
C ALA A 307 23.14 -25.09 -3.25
N GLY A 308 21.82 -25.30 -2.99
CA GLY A 308 21.05 -24.59 -1.98
C GLY A 308 20.15 -23.45 -2.48
N HIS A 309 20.10 -23.17 -3.79
CA HIS A 309 18.98 -22.46 -4.36
C HIS A 309 17.81 -23.43 -4.49
N ASP A 310 16.98 -23.49 -3.47
CA ASP A 310 15.84 -24.39 -3.42
C ASP A 310 14.56 -23.64 -3.83
N TYR A 311 14.00 -24.02 -4.98
CA TYR A 311 12.76 -23.51 -5.54
C TYR A 311 11.58 -24.47 -5.34
N GLY A 312 11.76 -25.50 -4.52
CA GLY A 312 10.74 -26.49 -4.22
C GLY A 312 9.50 -25.87 -3.58
N ASP A 313 8.38 -26.53 -3.74
CA ASP A 313 7.12 -26.13 -3.16
C ASP A 313 7.17 -26.10 -1.63
N LYS A 314 6.45 -25.14 -1.03
CA LYS A 314 6.24 -25.08 0.41
C LYS A 314 4.76 -24.86 0.70
N THR A 315 4.22 -25.64 1.63
CA THR A 315 2.83 -25.54 2.05
C THR A 315 2.75 -25.05 3.48
N TYR A 316 1.83 -24.14 3.72
CA TYR A 316 1.51 -23.57 5.02
C TYR A 316 0.03 -23.73 5.29
N THR A 317 -0.32 -24.04 6.54
CA THR A 317 -1.71 -24.12 6.97
C THR A 317 -1.86 -23.42 8.33
N GLY A 318 -3.02 -22.83 8.56
CA GLY A 318 -3.25 -22.19 9.85
C GLY A 318 -4.68 -21.76 10.07
N TRP A 319 -5.01 -21.62 11.35
CA TRP A 319 -6.27 -21.13 11.84
C TRP A 319 -6.14 -19.68 12.31
N SER A 320 -7.12 -18.86 11.99
CA SER A 320 -7.21 -17.45 12.39
C SER A 320 -8.50 -17.22 13.17
N PRO A 321 -8.53 -17.47 14.49
CA PRO A 321 -9.67 -17.14 15.33
C PRO A 321 -9.75 -15.64 15.62
N ARG A 322 -10.98 -15.12 15.71
CA ARG A 322 -11.26 -13.74 16.11
C ARG A 322 -12.51 -13.69 16.97
N LEU A 323 -12.50 -12.80 17.96
CA LEU A 323 -13.65 -12.47 18.79
C LEU A 323 -13.80 -10.96 18.86
N SER A 324 -14.92 -10.44 18.38
CA SER A 324 -15.25 -9.02 18.45
C SER A 324 -16.48 -8.82 19.32
N ALA A 325 -16.50 -7.78 20.13
CA ALA A 325 -17.63 -7.35 20.91
C ALA A 325 -17.93 -5.87 20.67
N PHE A 326 -19.20 -5.55 20.54
CA PHE A 326 -19.69 -4.18 20.45
C PHE A 326 -20.87 -4.01 21.41
N TRP A 327 -20.82 -2.98 22.23
CA TRP A 327 -21.85 -2.71 23.25
C TRP A 327 -22.28 -1.25 23.22
N THR A 328 -23.51 -0.98 22.84
CA THR A 328 -24.15 0.33 22.98
C THR A 328 -24.67 0.45 24.43
N VAL A 329 -23.82 0.97 25.32
CA VAL A 329 -24.12 1.11 26.76
C VAL A 329 -25.26 2.09 26.99
N THR A 330 -25.19 3.23 26.30
CA THR A 330 -26.25 4.23 26.21
C THR A 330 -26.33 4.75 24.76
N PRO A 331 -27.38 5.48 24.38
CA PRO A 331 -27.43 6.09 23.06
C PRO A 331 -26.21 7.00 22.72
N GLN A 332 -25.54 7.52 23.75
CA GLN A 332 -24.40 8.41 23.61
C GLN A 332 -23.05 7.70 23.72
N PHE A 333 -23.01 6.48 24.25
CA PHE A 333 -21.76 5.80 24.57
C PHE A 333 -21.76 4.34 24.16
N ALA A 334 -20.83 3.98 23.32
CA ALA A 334 -20.58 2.59 22.93
C ALA A 334 -19.14 2.16 23.21
N LEU A 335 -18.98 0.90 23.55
CA LEU A 335 -17.69 0.22 23.75
C LEU A 335 -17.49 -0.82 22.65
N PHE A 336 -16.24 -1.00 22.26
CA PHE A 336 -15.85 -2.11 21.40
C PHE A 336 -14.56 -2.74 21.86
N ALA A 337 -14.44 -4.04 21.60
CA ALA A 337 -13.21 -4.79 21.79
C ALA A 337 -13.06 -5.84 20.69
N ASP A 338 -11.83 -6.11 20.31
CA ASP A 338 -11.49 -7.09 19.27
C ASP A 338 -10.21 -7.81 19.67
N TYR A 339 -10.26 -9.11 19.66
CA TYR A 339 -9.12 -9.99 19.85
C TYR A 339 -9.01 -10.92 18.67
N SER A 340 -7.85 -10.97 18.02
CA SER A 340 -7.63 -11.85 16.88
C SER A 340 -6.25 -12.48 16.93
N LYS A 341 -6.18 -13.71 16.42
CA LYS A 341 -4.93 -14.35 16.00
C LYS A 341 -5.02 -14.57 14.51
N THR A 342 -4.00 -14.17 13.80
CA THR A 342 -3.86 -14.39 12.36
C THR A 342 -2.43 -14.78 12.05
N TRP A 343 -2.20 -15.21 10.83
CA TRP A 343 -0.86 -15.56 10.37
C TRP A 343 -0.70 -15.18 8.88
N ARG A 344 0.53 -15.04 8.46
CA ARG A 344 0.91 -14.73 7.08
C ARG A 344 1.96 -15.73 6.61
N ALA A 345 1.68 -16.45 5.54
CA ALA A 345 2.70 -17.23 4.85
C ALA A 345 3.76 -16.28 4.23
N PRO A 346 5.02 -16.69 4.13
CA PRO A 346 6.01 -15.97 3.35
C PRO A 346 5.54 -15.76 1.90
N VAL A 347 5.89 -14.63 1.30
CA VAL A 347 5.62 -14.39 -0.13
C VAL A 347 6.72 -14.93 -1.01
N ILE A 348 6.48 -15.00 -2.32
CA ILE A 348 7.43 -15.52 -3.31
C ILE A 348 8.80 -14.85 -3.22
N ASP A 349 8.84 -13.53 -3.05
CA ASP A 349 10.09 -12.79 -2.91
C ASP A 349 10.88 -13.19 -1.66
N GLU A 350 10.20 -13.36 -0.55
CA GLU A 350 10.84 -13.72 0.71
C GLU A 350 11.46 -15.11 0.66
N GLN A 351 10.82 -16.03 -0.04
CA GLN A 351 11.27 -17.41 -0.10
C GLN A 351 12.32 -17.68 -1.20
N TYR A 352 12.14 -17.08 -2.37
CA TYR A 352 12.87 -17.50 -3.58
C TYR A 352 13.77 -16.40 -4.17
N GLU A 353 13.83 -15.21 -3.57
CA GLU A 353 14.77 -14.18 -4.00
C GLU A 353 16.21 -14.62 -3.76
N VAL A 354 17.05 -14.39 -4.77
CA VAL A 354 18.50 -14.60 -4.71
C VAL A 354 19.20 -13.29 -5.05
N GLN A 355 19.90 -12.70 -4.10
CA GLN A 355 20.51 -11.37 -4.25
C GLN A 355 21.68 -11.32 -5.23
N SER A 356 22.39 -12.38 -5.42
CA SER A 356 23.51 -12.45 -6.37
C SER A 356 23.64 -13.82 -6.97
N ALA A 357 23.27 -13.96 -8.23
CA ALA A 357 23.39 -15.20 -8.96
C ALA A 357 24.87 -15.63 -9.16
N ALA A 358 25.79 -14.69 -9.16
CA ALA A 358 27.23 -14.95 -9.33
C ALA A 358 27.96 -15.26 -8.02
N SER A 359 27.31 -15.06 -6.87
CA SER A 359 27.93 -15.31 -5.58
C SER A 359 27.79 -16.77 -5.16
N THR A 360 28.88 -17.40 -4.81
CA THR A 360 28.90 -18.73 -4.16
C THR A 360 28.21 -18.73 -2.78
N ARG A 361 27.70 -17.59 -2.34
CA ARG A 361 27.12 -17.36 -1.00
C ARG A 361 25.68 -16.90 -1.02
N SER A 362 25.05 -16.87 -2.18
CA SER A 362 23.62 -16.58 -2.28
C SER A 362 22.80 -17.83 -1.97
N ALA A 363 21.64 -17.64 -1.37
CA ALA A 363 20.72 -18.71 -1.02
C ALA A 363 19.27 -18.22 -1.11
N THR A 364 18.36 -19.16 -1.36
CA THR A 364 16.92 -18.96 -1.15
C THR A 364 16.58 -19.10 0.33
N SER A 365 15.45 -18.57 0.73
CA SER A 365 14.90 -18.70 2.10
C SER A 365 13.61 -19.53 2.11
N ARG A 366 13.60 -20.63 1.40
CA ARG A 366 12.41 -21.47 1.20
C ARG A 366 11.74 -21.89 2.50
N ASP A 367 12.51 -22.18 3.53
CA ASP A 367 12.02 -22.78 4.78
C ASP A 367 11.64 -21.78 5.87
N LEU A 368 11.36 -20.52 5.50
CA LEU A 368 10.84 -19.53 6.42
C LEU A 368 9.57 -20.02 7.13
N ASP A 369 9.47 -19.71 8.42
CA ASP A 369 8.24 -19.89 9.20
C ASP A 369 7.25 -18.77 8.89
N PRO A 370 5.94 -19.01 8.99
CA PRO A 370 4.93 -17.98 8.83
C PRO A 370 4.96 -17.01 10.01
N GLU A 371 4.77 -15.72 9.74
CA GLU A 371 4.54 -14.73 10.79
C GLU A 371 3.19 -14.99 11.47
N ARG A 372 3.16 -14.89 12.80
CA ARG A 372 1.95 -15.04 13.61
C ARG A 372 1.66 -13.75 14.35
N ILE A 373 0.47 -13.23 14.17
CA ILE A 373 0.05 -11.94 14.70
C ILE A 373 -1.06 -12.18 15.72
N THR A 374 -0.84 -11.71 16.95
CA THR A 374 -1.90 -11.58 17.96
C THR A 374 -2.21 -10.11 18.12
N ALA A 375 -3.45 -9.73 17.86
CA ALA A 375 -3.91 -8.36 17.95
C ALA A 375 -5.01 -8.20 18.99
N LEU A 376 -4.86 -7.22 19.86
CA LEU A 376 -5.88 -6.76 20.78
C LEU A 376 -6.18 -5.29 20.50
N ARG A 377 -7.44 -4.96 20.37
CA ARG A 377 -7.93 -3.61 20.19
C ARG A 377 -9.15 -3.39 21.07
N ALA A 378 -9.21 -2.26 21.75
CA ALA A 378 -10.38 -1.85 22.51
C ALA A 378 -10.56 -0.33 22.43
N GLY A 379 -11.78 0.12 22.59
CA GLY A 379 -12.05 1.54 22.54
C GLY A 379 -13.49 1.89 22.86
N ASN A 380 -13.77 3.17 22.70
CA ASN A 380 -15.12 3.71 22.86
C ASN A 380 -15.47 4.67 21.73
N ILE A 381 -16.75 4.83 21.53
CA ILE A 381 -17.35 5.86 20.70
C ILE A 381 -18.33 6.64 21.60
N THR A 382 -18.11 7.93 21.70
CA THR A 382 -18.99 8.84 22.46
C THR A 382 -19.57 9.84 21.50
N SER A 383 -20.89 10.02 21.50
CA SER A 383 -21.59 10.91 20.59
C SER A 383 -22.68 11.67 21.34
N PHE A 384 -22.60 12.99 21.32
CA PHE A 384 -23.57 13.88 21.94
C PHE A 384 -24.20 14.79 20.89
N ALA A 385 -25.46 15.08 21.06
CA ALA A 385 -26.18 16.11 20.30
C ALA A 385 -26.52 17.27 21.23
N ASP A 386 -26.70 18.46 20.66
CA ASP A 386 -27.15 19.69 21.37
C ASP A 386 -26.23 20.07 22.55
N VAL A 387 -24.90 20.01 22.36
CA VAL A 387 -23.91 20.26 23.41
C VAL A 387 -23.66 21.76 23.60
N PHE A 388 -23.39 22.46 22.52
CA PHE A 388 -23.07 23.91 22.52
C PHE A 388 -24.13 24.74 21.83
N THR A 389 -24.78 24.17 20.80
CA THR A 389 -25.83 24.81 20.02
C THR A 389 -26.91 23.77 19.67
N GLN A 390 -28.14 24.24 19.34
CA GLN A 390 -29.15 23.33 18.81
C GLN A 390 -28.68 22.67 17.53
N ALA A 391 -28.95 21.36 17.42
CA ALA A 391 -28.60 20.50 16.30
C ALA A 391 -27.09 20.34 16.05
N ASP A 392 -26.23 20.63 17.03
CA ASP A 392 -24.83 20.26 16.94
C ASP A 392 -24.59 18.80 17.33
N ARG A 393 -23.46 18.27 16.88
CA ARG A 393 -22.97 16.92 17.21
C ARG A 393 -21.51 16.96 17.56
N VAL A 394 -21.18 16.32 18.66
CA VAL A 394 -19.81 16.02 19.06
C VAL A 394 -19.62 14.51 19.07
N GLN A 395 -18.63 14.01 18.38
CA GLN A 395 -18.25 12.61 18.44
C GLN A 395 -16.78 12.48 18.80
N VAL A 396 -16.49 11.59 19.73
CA VAL A 396 -15.12 11.22 20.11
C VAL A 396 -14.99 9.71 20.04
N ARG A 397 -13.99 9.26 19.32
CA ARG A 397 -13.58 7.85 19.26
C ARG A 397 -12.19 7.72 19.83
N THR A 398 -12.01 6.80 20.76
CA THR A 398 -10.71 6.43 21.29
C THR A 398 -10.44 4.96 20.98
N THR A 399 -9.27 4.65 20.48
CA THR A 399 -8.85 3.28 20.18
C THR A 399 -7.49 3.02 20.83
N LEU A 400 -7.39 1.96 21.58
CA LEU A 400 -6.15 1.39 22.11
C LEU A 400 -5.86 0.11 21.35
N PHE A 401 -4.60 -0.14 21.03
CA PHE A 401 -4.21 -1.39 20.39
C PHE A 401 -2.87 -1.91 20.88
N HIS A 402 -2.75 -3.23 20.86
CA HIS A 402 -1.56 -3.97 21.20
C HIS A 402 -1.44 -5.20 20.31
N ASN A 403 -0.41 -5.22 19.46
CA ASN A 403 -0.16 -6.28 18.50
C ASN A 403 1.21 -6.91 18.81
N THR A 404 1.24 -8.23 18.85
CA THR A 404 2.50 -9.01 18.92
C THR A 404 2.63 -9.80 17.62
N ILE A 405 3.75 -9.65 16.95
CA ILE A 405 4.12 -10.36 15.73
C ILE A 405 5.24 -11.30 16.12
N LYS A 406 5.02 -12.61 15.96
CA LYS A 406 6.02 -13.64 16.15
C LYS A 406 6.61 -14.07 14.83
N ASP A 407 7.88 -14.45 14.85
CA ASP A 407 8.59 -14.93 13.68
C ASP A 407 8.60 -13.89 12.51
N GLU A 408 8.74 -12.59 12.83
CA GLU A 408 8.78 -11.53 11.81
C GLU A 408 9.79 -11.85 10.71
N ILE A 409 9.34 -11.74 9.46
CA ILE A 409 10.18 -12.00 8.30
C ILE A 409 10.83 -10.70 7.84
N MET A 410 12.15 -10.66 7.89
CA MET A 410 12.90 -9.50 7.46
C MET A 410 14.06 -9.87 6.54
N LYS A 411 14.29 -9.03 5.54
CA LYS A 411 15.47 -9.11 4.70
C LYS A 411 16.68 -8.63 5.47
N ASN A 412 17.63 -9.52 5.65
CA ASN A 412 18.85 -9.26 6.37
C ASN A 412 19.88 -8.60 5.44
N LEU A 413 19.75 -7.29 5.22
CA LEU A 413 20.66 -6.52 4.39
C LEU A 413 21.90 -6.11 5.18
N GLY A 414 23.08 -6.56 4.74
CA GLY A 414 24.36 -6.07 5.24
C GLY A 414 24.78 -6.58 6.60
N ILE A 415 24.08 -7.57 7.14
CA ILE A 415 24.47 -8.22 8.38
C ILE A 415 25.41 -9.38 8.02
N GLY A 416 26.53 -9.48 8.71
CA GLY A 416 27.38 -10.65 8.64
C GLY A 416 26.52 -11.90 8.89
N CYS A 417 26.82 -12.96 8.25
CA CYS A 417 26.14 -14.21 8.44
C CYS A 417 26.76 -14.90 9.67
N PRO A 418 26.25 -14.67 10.88
CA PRO A 418 26.85 -15.22 12.11
C PRO A 418 26.55 -16.70 12.29
N GLU A 419 25.68 -17.26 11.44
CA GLU A 419 25.19 -18.63 11.52
C GLU A 419 25.68 -19.45 10.35
N GLN A 420 25.65 -20.75 10.51
CA GLN A 420 25.88 -21.67 9.42
C GLN A 420 24.83 -21.46 8.32
N LEU A 421 25.26 -21.43 7.07
CA LEU A 421 24.35 -21.38 5.94
C LEU A 421 23.50 -22.65 5.93
N THR A 422 22.20 -22.48 5.94
CA THR A 422 21.25 -23.59 5.87
C THR A 422 20.95 -24.00 4.42
N SER A 423 21.34 -23.15 3.47
CA SER A 423 21.18 -23.41 2.03
C SER A 423 22.33 -22.77 1.24
N GLY A 424 22.63 -23.28 0.05
CA GLY A 424 23.70 -22.79 -0.78
C GLY A 424 24.90 -23.75 -0.91
N LYS A 425 25.86 -23.40 -1.75
CA LYS A 425 27.10 -24.21 -1.94
C LYS A 425 27.87 -24.43 -0.65
N ASN A 426 27.69 -23.58 0.33
CA ASN A 426 28.44 -23.57 1.57
C ASN A 426 27.59 -24.00 2.77
N ILE A 427 26.61 -24.89 2.56
CA ILE A 427 25.82 -25.47 3.66
C ILE A 427 26.72 -25.94 4.78
N GLY A 428 26.44 -25.55 6.00
CA GLY A 428 27.21 -25.91 7.19
C GLY A 428 28.47 -25.07 7.42
N GLN A 429 28.86 -24.19 6.51
CA GLN A 429 30.00 -23.27 6.73
C GLN A 429 29.57 -21.99 7.38
N VAL A 430 30.40 -21.46 8.27
CA VAL A 430 30.20 -20.14 8.85
C VAL A 430 30.44 -19.08 7.78
N CYS A 431 29.51 -18.18 7.66
CA CYS A 431 29.59 -17.09 6.72
C CYS A 431 30.56 -16.02 7.23
N ASN A 432 31.71 -15.89 6.60
CA ASN A 432 32.77 -14.93 6.98
C ASN A 432 32.65 -13.59 6.26
N GLN A 433 31.56 -13.32 5.51
CA GLN A 433 31.45 -12.08 4.75
C GLN A 433 30.12 -11.37 4.98
N PRO A 434 30.17 -10.02 4.96
CA PRO A 434 29.10 -9.18 5.51
C PRO A 434 27.85 -9.07 4.64
N THR A 435 27.68 -9.79 3.54
CA THR A 435 26.58 -9.50 2.61
C THR A 435 25.99 -10.73 1.95
N ILE A 436 25.18 -11.48 2.69
CA ILE A 436 24.19 -12.34 2.05
C ILE A 436 22.82 -11.74 2.35
N GLY A 437 22.14 -11.25 1.32
CA GLY A 437 20.75 -10.82 1.44
C GLY A 437 19.83 -12.04 1.44
N VAL A 438 19.52 -12.58 2.59
CA VAL A 438 18.49 -13.62 2.77
C VAL A 438 17.40 -13.10 3.69
N TYR A 439 16.19 -13.56 3.45
CA TYR A 439 15.10 -13.36 4.39
C TYR A 439 15.21 -14.34 5.55
N ARG A 440 14.87 -13.88 6.73
CA ARG A 440 14.90 -14.68 7.97
C ARG A 440 13.74 -14.31 8.87
N ASN A 441 13.33 -15.24 9.70
CA ASN A 441 12.54 -14.95 10.88
C ASN A 441 13.46 -14.38 11.95
N ILE A 442 13.23 -13.13 12.36
CA ILE A 442 14.15 -12.38 13.25
C ILE A 442 13.71 -12.29 14.70
N GLY A 443 12.53 -12.76 15.02
CA GLY A 443 12.00 -12.77 16.38
C GLY A 443 10.70 -12.00 16.54
N ASP A 444 10.37 -11.70 17.78
CA ASP A 444 9.08 -11.14 18.15
C ASP A 444 9.10 -9.61 18.16
N LEU A 445 8.08 -9.01 17.55
CA LEU A 445 7.86 -7.56 17.49
C LEU A 445 6.55 -7.21 18.19
N THR A 446 6.59 -6.27 19.13
CA THR A 446 5.41 -5.70 19.76
C THR A 446 5.15 -4.29 19.25
N ILE A 447 3.95 -4.05 18.70
CA ILE A 447 3.46 -2.74 18.28
C ILE A 447 2.27 -2.37 19.15
N LYS A 448 2.31 -1.19 19.79
CA LYS A 448 1.21 -0.69 20.60
C LYS A 448 1.02 0.81 20.43
N GLY A 449 -0.18 1.25 20.67
CA GLY A 449 -0.48 2.66 20.56
C GLY A 449 -1.91 3.01 20.92
N PHE A 450 -2.20 4.27 20.79
CA PHE A 450 -3.56 4.76 20.86
C PHE A 450 -3.84 5.86 19.83
N GLU A 451 -5.10 5.96 19.48
CA GLU A 451 -5.62 6.96 18.55
C GLU A 451 -6.86 7.60 19.16
N VAL A 452 -6.96 8.91 18.99
CA VAL A 452 -8.14 9.69 19.37
C VAL A 452 -8.58 10.48 18.15
N GLU A 453 -9.85 10.35 17.81
CA GLU A 453 -10.51 11.09 16.74
C GLU A 453 -11.70 11.82 17.33
N SER A 454 -11.81 13.12 17.07
CA SER A 454 -12.94 13.91 17.50
C SER A 454 -13.48 14.74 16.34
N PHE A 455 -14.79 14.84 16.31
CA PHE A 455 -15.53 15.61 15.29
C PHE A 455 -16.55 16.49 15.98
N TYR A 456 -16.66 17.70 15.52
CA TYR A 456 -17.72 18.63 15.85
C TYR A 456 -18.41 19.07 14.57
N ASP A 457 -19.71 19.05 14.56
CA ASP A 457 -20.53 19.52 13.45
C ASP A 457 -21.77 20.28 13.97
N SER A 458 -22.01 21.44 13.42
CA SER A 458 -23.20 22.26 13.72
C SER A 458 -23.73 22.93 12.45
N THR A 459 -24.77 23.72 12.59
CA THR A 459 -25.35 24.48 11.46
C THR A 459 -24.32 25.39 10.79
N TYR A 460 -23.41 26.00 11.57
CA TYR A 460 -22.49 27.02 11.07
C TYR A 460 -21.00 26.66 11.21
N LEU A 461 -20.67 25.77 12.12
CA LEU A 461 -19.27 25.39 12.40
C LEU A 461 -19.07 23.90 12.28
N PHE A 462 -17.89 23.52 11.84
CA PHE A 462 -17.44 22.13 11.88
C PHE A 462 -15.95 22.08 12.18
N GLY A 463 -15.50 20.96 12.72
CA GLY A 463 -14.09 20.75 12.97
C GLY A 463 -13.77 19.30 13.30
N SER A 464 -12.50 18.97 13.23
CA SER A 464 -11.98 17.68 13.65
C SER A 464 -10.63 17.85 14.34
N LEU A 465 -10.33 16.94 15.26
CA LEU A 465 -9.02 16.81 15.87
C LEU A 465 -8.69 15.34 16.02
N SER A 466 -7.57 14.92 15.44
CA SER A 466 -7.07 13.55 15.54
C SER A 466 -5.67 13.54 16.12
N TYR A 467 -5.40 12.57 16.95
CA TYR A 467 -4.08 12.30 17.50
C TYR A 467 -3.73 10.83 17.39
N SER A 468 -2.51 10.52 16.96
CA SER A 468 -2.00 9.15 16.95
C SER A 468 -0.63 9.05 17.63
N TRP A 469 -0.48 8.00 18.42
CA TRP A 469 0.78 7.61 19.02
C TRP A 469 0.97 6.11 18.89
N ILE A 470 2.06 5.72 18.24
CA ILE A 470 2.40 4.33 17.95
C ILE A 470 3.85 4.10 18.40
N THR A 471 4.14 2.93 18.92
CA THR A 471 5.50 2.47 19.24
C THR A 471 5.66 1.01 18.87
N GLY A 472 6.83 0.63 18.35
CA GLY A 472 7.17 -0.73 17.99
C GLY A 472 8.53 -1.12 18.53
N LYS A 473 8.62 -2.28 19.17
CA LYS A 473 9.86 -2.82 19.72
C LYS A 473 9.94 -4.33 19.51
N HIS A 474 11.13 -4.80 19.17
CA HIS A 474 11.48 -6.21 19.26
C HIS A 474 11.72 -6.58 20.72
N GLU A 475 11.26 -7.75 21.15
CA GLU A 475 11.41 -8.22 22.53
C GLU A 475 12.82 -8.70 22.82
N ALA A 476 13.42 -9.43 21.89
CA ALA A 476 14.82 -9.78 21.93
C ALA A 476 15.57 -8.96 20.86
N ALA A 477 16.73 -8.46 21.24
CA ALA A 477 17.68 -8.01 20.27
C ALA A 477 17.92 -9.19 19.32
N TYR A 478 17.42 -9.09 18.08
CA TYR A 478 17.93 -10.02 17.10
C TYR A 478 19.44 -9.80 17.04
N THR A 479 20.16 -10.87 17.18
CA THR A 479 21.63 -10.87 17.20
C THR A 479 22.13 -10.34 15.87
N ASN A 480 22.21 -9.06 15.81
CA ASN A 480 22.92 -8.33 14.83
C ASN A 480 24.37 -8.28 15.32
N PRO A 481 25.37 -8.64 14.53
CA PRO A 481 26.79 -8.47 14.91
C PRO A 481 27.15 -7.03 15.26
N TRP A 482 26.25 -6.08 14.97
CA TRP A 482 26.41 -4.64 15.22
C TRP A 482 25.74 -4.15 16.51
N GLY A 483 25.17 -5.06 17.31
CA GLY A 483 24.50 -4.74 18.57
C GLY A 483 22.99 -4.94 18.57
N PRO A 484 22.35 -4.87 19.73
CA PRO A 484 20.93 -5.13 19.87
C PRO A 484 20.10 -3.99 19.27
N ASN A 485 19.33 -4.28 18.25
CA ASN A 485 18.30 -3.37 17.74
C ASN A 485 16.94 -3.75 18.31
N VAL A 486 16.33 -2.83 19.02
CA VAL A 486 15.03 -3.04 19.66
C VAL A 486 13.90 -2.24 19.01
N TRP A 487 14.18 -1.30 18.12
CA TRP A 487 13.14 -0.47 17.52
C TRP A 487 12.70 -1.00 16.17
N ALA A 488 11.38 -1.09 15.96
CA ALA A 488 10.81 -1.34 14.63
C ALA A 488 11.05 -0.13 13.73
N ARG A 489 11.43 -0.38 12.48
CA ARG A 489 11.83 0.67 11.52
C ARG A 489 10.66 1.53 11.03
N ASP A 490 9.53 0.89 10.74
CA ASP A 490 8.44 1.50 9.98
C ASP A 490 7.33 2.06 10.88
N ILE A 491 7.71 2.61 12.03
CA ILE A 491 6.77 3.21 12.97
C ILE A 491 6.74 4.73 12.79
N PRO A 492 5.59 5.31 12.38
CA PRO A 492 5.48 6.75 12.21
C PRO A 492 5.59 7.50 13.54
N PRO A 493 6.13 8.73 13.54
CA PRO A 493 6.16 9.56 14.72
C PRO A 493 4.76 10.02 15.12
N ARG A 494 4.66 10.55 16.36
CA ARG A 494 3.39 11.13 16.86
C ARG A 494 2.90 12.23 15.94
N LYS A 495 1.60 12.21 15.67
CA LYS A 495 0.97 13.11 14.73
C LYS A 495 -0.34 13.67 15.29
N TRP A 496 -0.54 14.97 15.08
CA TRP A 496 -1.81 15.67 15.25
C TRP A 496 -2.30 16.15 13.89
N VAL A 497 -3.60 16.02 13.66
CA VAL A 497 -4.28 16.62 12.52
C VAL A 497 -5.52 17.35 13.02
N ALA A 498 -5.70 18.58 12.61
CA ALA A 498 -6.87 19.36 12.98
C ALA A 498 -7.47 20.05 11.76
N SER A 499 -8.78 20.20 11.75
CA SER A 499 -9.50 21.06 10.83
C SER A 499 -10.53 21.91 11.58
N LEU A 500 -10.76 23.12 11.09
CA LEU A 500 -11.78 24.00 11.58
C LEU A 500 -12.37 24.78 10.41
N GLY A 501 -13.68 24.83 10.32
CA GLY A 501 -14.35 25.50 9.23
C GLY A 501 -15.71 26.08 9.61
N VAL A 502 -16.17 26.93 8.71
CA VAL A 502 -17.49 27.57 8.77
C VAL A 502 -18.35 27.11 7.61
N LYS A 503 -19.62 26.91 7.87
CA LYS A 503 -20.68 26.69 6.88
C LYS A 503 -21.43 27.99 6.67
N ILE A 504 -21.72 28.31 5.44
CA ILE A 504 -22.49 29.50 5.03
C ILE A 504 -23.72 28.98 4.29
N PRO A 505 -24.79 28.59 5.05
CA PRO A 505 -25.95 27.93 4.45
C PRO A 505 -26.65 28.78 3.39
N GLN A 506 -26.63 30.11 3.53
CA GLN A 506 -27.24 31.03 2.56
C GLN A 506 -26.59 30.97 1.17
N TRP A 507 -25.36 30.54 1.10
CA TRP A 507 -24.58 30.44 -0.14
C TRP A 507 -24.29 28.98 -0.53
N ASP A 508 -24.77 28.00 0.23
CA ASP A 508 -24.44 26.57 0.05
C ASP A 508 -22.92 26.35 0.01
N ALA A 509 -22.20 27.10 0.83
CA ALA A 509 -20.74 27.11 0.84
C ALA A 509 -20.19 26.74 2.22
N GLN A 510 -18.98 26.20 2.21
CA GLN A 510 -18.18 26.01 3.41
C GLN A 510 -16.71 26.31 3.14
N MET A 511 -16.02 26.80 4.15
CA MET A 511 -14.59 27.05 4.08
C MET A 511 -13.93 26.75 5.42
N GLY A 512 -12.66 26.47 5.37
CA GLY A 512 -11.94 26.14 6.59
C GLY A 512 -10.44 26.08 6.42
N TRP A 513 -9.83 25.81 7.53
CA TRP A 513 -8.42 25.60 7.70
C TRP A 513 -8.17 24.15 8.12
N GLN A 514 -7.03 23.60 7.70
CA GLN A 514 -6.49 22.33 8.17
C GLN A 514 -5.02 22.49 8.56
N GLY A 515 -4.62 21.73 9.58
CA GLY A 515 -3.25 21.73 10.06
C GLY A 515 -2.79 20.33 10.46
N GLN A 516 -1.52 20.07 10.24
CA GLN A 516 -0.87 18.83 10.62
C GLN A 516 0.42 19.15 11.37
N TRP A 517 0.63 18.52 12.52
CA TRP A 517 1.85 18.60 13.30
C TRP A 517 2.43 17.20 13.47
N VAL A 518 3.65 17.03 13.04
CA VAL A 518 4.37 15.76 13.10
C VAL A 518 5.61 15.95 13.94
N ARG A 519 5.82 15.06 14.91
CA ARG A 519 7.04 15.06 15.70
C ARG A 519 8.21 14.46 14.94
N GLN A 520 9.41 14.78 15.40
CA GLN A 520 10.64 14.16 14.95
C GLN A 520 10.60 12.66 15.17
N THR A 521 11.15 11.91 14.22
CA THR A 521 11.41 10.48 14.37
C THR A 521 12.72 10.30 15.13
N ASP A 522 12.62 9.81 16.36
CA ASP A 522 13.75 9.60 17.28
C ASP A 522 14.01 8.10 17.58
N ARG A 523 13.26 7.21 16.94
CA ARG A 523 13.27 5.77 17.20
C ARG A 523 13.80 5.00 16.02
N VAL A 524 15.01 5.33 15.63
CA VAL A 524 15.71 4.63 14.55
C VAL A 524 16.92 3.91 15.13
N PRO A 525 17.33 2.78 14.54
CA PRO A 525 18.46 2.00 15.04
C PRO A 525 19.85 2.67 14.91
N SER A 526 19.93 3.97 14.65
CA SER A 526 21.17 4.68 14.30
C SER A 526 22.22 4.70 15.41
N ASP A 527 21.78 4.73 16.65
CA ASP A 527 22.69 4.85 17.80
C ASP A 527 23.51 3.57 18.06
N ILE A 528 23.15 2.51 17.39
CA ILE A 528 23.78 1.19 17.53
C ILE A 528 24.97 1.04 16.59
N TYR A 529 25.04 1.85 15.55
CA TYR A 529 26.08 1.77 14.53
C TYR A 529 27.27 2.70 14.78
N ALA A 530 27.23 3.50 15.82
CA ALA A 530 28.30 4.44 16.17
C ALA A 530 29.67 3.77 16.47
N GLY A 531 29.73 2.45 16.60
CA GLY A 531 30.97 1.70 16.81
C GLY A 531 31.24 0.57 15.82
N GLY A 532 30.35 0.34 14.86
CA GLY A 532 30.54 -0.67 13.79
C GLY A 532 31.36 -0.13 12.62
N PRO A 533 31.90 -0.99 11.75
CA PRO A 533 32.57 -0.50 10.57
C PRO A 533 31.56 0.27 9.71
N ALA A 534 31.60 1.59 9.82
CA ALA A 534 30.78 2.56 9.08
C ALA A 534 30.83 2.35 7.55
N SER A 535 31.70 1.46 7.10
CA SER A 535 31.95 1.15 5.71
C SER A 535 30.89 0.30 5.00
N VAL A 536 29.97 -0.38 5.73
CA VAL A 536 29.07 -1.34 5.08
C VAL A 536 27.69 -0.76 4.79
N LEU A 537 27.15 0.11 5.65
CA LEU A 537 25.85 0.73 5.44
C LEU A 537 25.87 2.26 5.52
N GLY A 538 26.90 2.87 6.11
CA GLY A 538 26.99 4.32 6.37
C GLY A 538 25.85 4.81 7.29
N ASP A 539 26.06 5.90 7.99
CA ASP A 539 25.00 6.59 8.74
C ASP A 539 23.79 6.94 7.85
N SER A 540 24.04 7.11 6.54
CA SER A 540 23.03 7.39 5.52
C SER A 540 21.94 6.32 5.37
N ALA A 541 22.20 5.05 5.68
CA ALA A 541 21.20 3.99 5.51
C ALA A 541 20.02 4.14 6.50
N TRP A 542 20.26 4.74 7.64
CA TRP A 542 19.24 4.96 8.68
C TRP A 542 18.71 6.39 8.70
N ASP A 543 19.48 7.36 8.21
CA ASP A 543 19.06 8.74 8.09
C ASP A 543 17.83 8.90 7.19
N GLN A 544 17.63 7.98 6.25
CA GLN A 544 16.41 7.93 5.46
C GLN A 544 15.12 7.74 6.30
N TYR A 545 15.22 7.15 7.47
CA TYR A 545 14.08 6.93 8.37
C TYR A 545 13.90 8.04 9.40
N LYS A 546 14.87 8.95 9.52
CA LYS A 546 14.77 10.12 10.40
C LYS A 546 14.04 11.24 9.66
N ASN A 547 13.13 11.88 10.31
CA ASN A 547 12.57 13.15 9.85
C ASN A 547 12.53 14.16 10.99
N ASP A 548 12.75 15.42 10.64
CA ASP A 548 12.58 16.53 11.57
C ASP A 548 11.11 16.77 11.88
N ARG A 549 10.86 17.40 13.04
CA ARG A 549 9.52 17.90 13.36
C ARG A 549 9.08 18.94 12.34
N TYR A 550 7.83 18.88 11.94
CA TYR A 550 7.25 19.90 11.06
C TYR A 550 5.76 20.14 11.36
N ASN A 551 5.28 21.26 10.86
CA ASN A 551 3.86 21.56 10.75
C ASN A 551 3.54 22.05 9.33
N VAL A 552 2.37 21.68 8.84
CA VAL A 552 1.88 22.10 7.53
C VAL A 552 0.43 22.56 7.70
N HIS A 553 0.09 23.65 7.04
CA HIS A 553 -1.22 24.25 7.12
C HIS A 553 -1.79 24.49 5.72
N GLY A 554 -3.10 24.35 5.60
CA GLY A 554 -3.82 24.57 4.36
C GLY A 554 -5.16 25.27 4.60
N LEU A 555 -5.73 25.78 3.53
CA LEU A 555 -7.09 26.31 3.48
C LEU A 555 -7.89 25.53 2.46
N PHE A 556 -9.19 25.42 2.70
CA PHE A 556 -10.10 24.82 1.74
C PHE A 556 -11.41 25.58 1.67
N ALA A 557 -12.06 25.51 0.53
CA ALA A 557 -13.43 26.00 0.35
C ALA A 557 -14.18 25.07 -0.62
N ASN A 558 -15.45 24.88 -0.36
CA ASN A 558 -16.36 24.11 -1.19
C ASN A 558 -17.65 24.92 -1.39
N TRP A 559 -18.16 24.95 -2.61
CA TRP A 559 -19.38 25.61 -2.98
C TRP A 559 -20.25 24.70 -3.83
N LYS A 560 -21.50 24.45 -3.37
CA LYS A 560 -22.50 23.59 -4.02
C LYS A 560 -23.81 24.32 -4.20
N PRO A 561 -23.90 25.29 -5.13
CA PRO A 561 -25.08 26.11 -5.30
C PRO A 561 -26.33 25.31 -5.59
N GLN A 562 -27.43 25.69 -4.91
CA GLN A 562 -28.74 25.05 -5.12
C GLN A 562 -29.66 25.87 -6.05
N GLN A 563 -29.20 27.02 -6.54
CA GLN A 563 -29.95 27.82 -7.51
C GLN A 563 -30.25 26.97 -8.77
N PRO A 564 -31.43 27.13 -9.40
CA PRO A 564 -31.90 26.27 -10.48
C PRO A 564 -30.92 26.12 -11.63
N TYR A 565 -30.20 27.17 -12.02
CA TYR A 565 -29.25 27.17 -13.14
C TYR A 565 -27.88 26.58 -12.79
N LEU A 566 -27.55 26.49 -11.52
CA LEU A 566 -26.26 26.00 -11.04
C LEU A 566 -26.38 24.67 -10.27
N LYS A 567 -27.59 24.17 -10.11
CA LYS A 567 -27.85 22.92 -9.40
C LYS A 567 -27.09 21.76 -10.04
N GLY A 568 -26.30 21.08 -9.23
CA GLY A 568 -25.40 20.00 -9.68
C GLY A 568 -23.97 20.46 -9.94
N THR A 569 -23.69 21.77 -9.87
CA THR A 569 -22.31 22.28 -9.88
C THR A 569 -21.67 22.13 -8.51
N GLU A 570 -20.39 21.79 -8.49
CA GLU A 570 -19.57 21.80 -7.28
C GLU A 570 -18.22 22.44 -7.61
N VAL A 571 -17.80 23.41 -6.82
CA VAL A 571 -16.51 24.07 -6.93
C VAL A 571 -15.72 23.83 -5.65
N ASN A 572 -14.53 23.25 -5.80
CA ASN A 572 -13.60 23.00 -4.70
C ASN A 572 -12.35 23.84 -4.91
N PHE A 573 -11.89 24.47 -3.85
CA PHE A 573 -10.62 25.17 -3.78
C PHE A 573 -9.82 24.66 -2.59
N THR A 574 -8.54 24.38 -2.81
CA THR A 574 -7.59 24.05 -1.75
C THR A 574 -6.31 24.85 -1.92
N LEU A 575 -5.73 25.25 -0.80
CA LEU A 575 -4.41 25.85 -0.72
C LEU A 575 -3.60 25.01 0.25
N ASP A 576 -2.85 24.06 -0.26
CA ASP A 576 -2.01 23.18 0.53
C ASP A 576 -0.66 23.81 0.82
N ASN A 577 -0.08 23.46 1.99
CA ASN A 577 1.20 23.97 2.44
C ASN A 577 1.30 25.52 2.29
N MET A 578 0.29 26.23 2.82
CA MET A 578 0.09 27.68 2.61
C MET A 578 1.32 28.54 2.99
N PHE A 579 2.15 28.07 3.91
CA PHE A 579 3.38 28.74 4.33
C PHE A 579 4.62 28.29 3.55
N ASN A 580 4.42 27.47 2.53
CA ASN A 580 5.51 26.95 1.69
C ASN A 580 6.63 26.29 2.52
N ARG A 581 6.23 25.49 3.52
CA ARG A 581 7.15 24.80 4.40
C ARG A 581 7.88 23.71 3.64
N ASP A 582 9.20 23.67 3.77
CA ASP A 582 9.98 22.50 3.38
C ASP A 582 9.93 21.47 4.48
N TYR A 583 9.58 20.23 4.13
CA TYR A 583 9.49 19.12 5.07
C TYR A 583 9.62 17.79 4.35
N ARG A 584 10.02 16.79 5.09
CA ARG A 584 10.06 15.40 4.63
C ARG A 584 8.99 14.59 5.38
N PRO A 585 8.06 13.93 4.66
CA PRO A 585 7.10 13.03 5.30
C PRO A 585 7.81 11.88 6.01
N PRO A 586 7.28 11.39 7.15
CA PRO A 586 7.81 10.20 7.80
C PRO A 586 7.80 9.00 6.85
N LEU A 587 8.80 8.13 7.00
CA LEU A 587 8.97 6.90 6.21
C LEU A 587 9.21 7.13 4.70
N SER A 588 9.42 8.36 4.29
CA SER A 588 9.87 8.68 2.93
C SER A 588 11.40 8.59 2.83
N GLY A 589 11.92 8.40 1.62
CA GLY A 589 13.36 8.32 1.39
C GLY A 589 14.10 9.59 1.83
N GLU A 590 15.40 9.48 2.10
CA GLU A 590 16.27 10.56 2.60
C GLU A 590 16.17 11.85 1.78
N ASN A 591 16.00 11.70 0.49
CA ASN A 591 15.92 12.82 -0.45
C ASN A 591 14.49 13.14 -0.90
N ALA A 592 13.49 12.56 -0.26
CA ALA A 592 12.11 12.88 -0.55
C ALA A 592 11.79 14.28 -0.03
N SER A 593 11.31 15.14 -0.91
CA SER A 593 10.75 16.46 -0.57
C SER A 593 9.25 16.42 -0.77
N SER A 594 8.53 17.15 0.07
CA SER A 594 7.10 17.33 -0.15
C SER A 594 6.84 18.46 -1.12
N LEU A 595 5.65 18.42 -1.71
CA LEU A 595 5.13 19.50 -2.53
C LEU A 595 5.26 20.85 -1.82
N GLY A 596 5.76 21.85 -2.51
CA GLY A 596 5.62 23.23 -2.13
C GLY A 596 4.15 23.65 -2.08
N ARG A 597 3.92 24.94 -1.84
CA ARG A 597 2.55 25.49 -1.83
C ARG A 597 1.85 25.20 -3.17
N ASN A 598 0.67 24.67 -3.05
CA ASN A 598 -0.23 24.38 -4.17
C ASN A 598 -1.59 25.04 -3.96
#